data_10926fc9ba92758504c24ddaed621872
#
_entry.id   10926fc9ba92758504c24ddaed621872
#
_cell.length_a   1.000
_cell.length_b   1.000
_cell.length_c   1.000
_cell.angle_alpha   90.00
_cell.angle_beta   90.00
_cell.angle_gamma   90.00
#
_symmetry.space_group_name_H-M   'P 1'
#
loop_
_entity.id
_entity.type
_entity.pdbx_description
1 polymer ?
#
loop_
_entity_poly.entity_id
_entity_poly.type
_entity_poly.pdbx_seq_one_letter_code
_entity_poly.pdbx_strand_id
1 'polypeptide(L)'
;MLDNVPAKTIAEACLDSSNNITLEELNRYAQGHRKIKEIEHYFEYLSEQKTKDELFSDWDACLNGKGIIHSINSFIQKWCTSSIPEAKNLMEQCAKLFDLIEHHSIPSEELSLSEMIEREWIETCEKNDIIAYYYFTEHYTYCKYSNEAKEKFLSLKKELLVDLIRRPCYYSREDMYSYISKGVLTYDDLVVKSKVLDDTAYKHIKIYPSLWAEIGRLPYSPIEVEMPKSNNTDVYSFGTCGSGGKTSLLAAIMTLFDNKNFVLHESYGAGYARYLSDCMFRNALPPATPQSYIQVINTSLQSENAWHGVSFIEFSGEKAQDIAEDDDPMFVSCNIGPNLMKLMNNTNKKILLFAIEPSFTKKLFSRSVYDLGLFQSDIAELWAIRLKKDKEFCKKIVAIKIVITKKDIWNIYSSQQAINTIIENGYKVFYDTIVDICHEHKIMEYNNFMPEVIPFSIGEFMPGDVYNFDDSDARILLDSIRRDLDYHYANQGVMNKLRRIFKM
;
A
#
# COMPACT_ATOMS: atom_id res chain seq x y z
N MET A 1 10.00 35.92 57.76
CA MET A 1 8.63 36.04 57.23
C MET A 1 8.49 35.31 55.90
N LEU A 2 9.41 35.54 54.95
CA LEU A 2 9.35 34.87 53.62
C LEU A 2 9.45 33.33 53.68
N ASP A 3 10.17 32.74 54.62
CA ASP A 3 10.27 31.29 54.75
C ASP A 3 8.95 30.58 55.12
N ASN A 4 8.02 31.30 55.78
CA ASN A 4 6.79 30.73 56.32
C ASN A 4 5.60 30.79 55.33
N VAL A 5 5.73 31.46 54.19
CA VAL A 5 4.68 31.61 53.20
C VAL A 5 5.09 30.90 51.92
N PRO A 6 4.23 30.09 51.27
CA PRO A 6 4.57 29.44 49.99
C PRO A 6 4.96 30.46 48.91
N ALA A 7 5.97 30.13 48.07
CA ALA A 7 6.43 31.02 47.03
C ALA A 7 5.34 31.40 46.03
N LYS A 8 4.45 30.45 45.70
CA LYS A 8 3.28 30.67 44.85
C LYS A 8 2.34 31.75 45.43
N THR A 9 2.01 31.70 46.72
CA THR A 9 1.15 32.67 47.35
C THR A 9 1.74 34.08 47.37
N ILE A 10 3.07 34.19 47.47
CA ILE A 10 3.75 35.50 47.39
C ILE A 10 3.72 36.01 45.93
N ALA A 11 3.93 35.14 44.95
CA ALA A 11 3.81 35.50 43.57
C ALA A 11 2.41 35.95 43.17
N GLU A 12 1.37 35.26 43.66
CA GLU A 12 -0.05 35.67 43.50
C GLU A 12 -0.30 37.05 44.07
N ALA A 13 0.23 37.33 45.29
CA ALA A 13 0.08 38.62 45.91
C ALA A 13 0.79 39.76 45.13
N CYS A 14 1.92 39.49 44.48
CA CYS A 14 2.62 40.45 43.65
C CYS A 14 1.92 40.71 42.30
N LEU A 15 1.09 39.77 41.84
CA LEU A 15 0.29 39.91 40.60
C LEU A 15 -1.03 40.67 40.87
N ASP A 16 -1.48 40.72 42.09
CA ASP A 16 -2.69 41.46 42.46
C ASP A 16 -2.35 42.94 42.65
N SER A 17 -2.77 43.78 41.72
CA SER A 17 -2.54 45.23 41.73
C SER A 17 -3.15 45.93 42.95
N SER A 18 -4.07 45.30 43.70
CA SER A 18 -4.64 45.83 44.95
C SER A 18 -3.69 45.75 46.12
N ASN A 19 -2.64 44.92 46.05
CA ASN A 19 -1.75 44.66 47.19
C ASN A 19 -0.53 45.60 47.32
N ASN A 20 -0.39 46.60 46.50
CA ASN A 20 0.71 47.58 46.54
C ASN A 20 2.13 47.01 46.71
N ILE A 21 2.37 45.76 46.36
CA ILE A 21 3.68 45.11 46.47
C ILE A 21 4.05 44.58 45.08
N THR A 22 5.06 45.14 44.48
CA THR A 22 5.60 44.66 43.19
C THR A 22 6.68 43.62 43.38
N LEU A 23 6.88 42.74 42.40
CA LEU A 23 8.00 41.79 42.42
C LEU A 23 9.35 42.50 42.50
N GLU A 24 9.47 43.67 41.88
CA GLU A 24 10.69 44.48 41.89
C GLU A 24 10.99 45.05 43.29
N GLU A 25 9.96 45.48 44.01
CA GLU A 25 10.11 45.94 45.40
C GLU A 25 10.46 44.77 46.33
N LEU A 26 9.83 43.63 46.14
CA LEU A 26 10.16 42.41 46.89
C LEU A 26 11.60 41.97 46.65
N ASN A 27 12.08 41.98 45.39
CA ASN A 27 13.45 41.63 45.04
C ASN A 27 14.49 42.61 45.67
N ARG A 28 14.17 43.89 45.72
CA ARG A 28 15.03 44.89 46.41
C ARG A 28 15.08 44.66 47.93
N TYR A 29 13.93 44.33 48.55
CA TYR A 29 13.85 44.11 49.96
C TYR A 29 14.49 42.79 50.43
N ALA A 30 14.33 41.74 49.64
CA ALA A 30 14.75 40.38 49.98
C ALA A 30 16.01 39.93 49.20
N GLN A 31 16.85 40.87 48.79
CA GLN A 31 18.04 40.63 47.97
C GLN A 31 18.93 39.52 48.54
N GLY A 32 19.16 38.45 47.75
CA GLY A 32 19.98 37.28 48.12
C GLY A 32 19.22 36.19 48.90
N HIS A 33 17.91 36.33 49.14
CA HIS A 33 17.12 35.30 49.80
C HIS A 33 16.86 34.13 48.83
N ARG A 34 17.16 32.90 49.28
CA ARG A 34 17.11 31.67 48.43
C ARG A 34 15.76 31.44 47.73
N LYS A 35 14.65 31.93 48.29
CA LYS A 35 13.27 31.74 47.82
C LYS A 35 12.88 32.71 46.69
N ILE A 36 13.68 33.74 46.42
CA ILE A 36 13.39 34.74 45.40
C ILE A 36 13.26 34.10 44.00
N LYS A 37 14.20 33.23 43.62
CA LYS A 37 14.14 32.54 42.31
C LYS A 37 12.88 31.71 42.14
N GLU A 38 12.39 31.08 43.19
CA GLU A 38 11.17 30.29 43.18
C GLU A 38 9.94 31.21 43.04
N ILE A 39 9.95 32.38 43.70
CA ILE A 39 8.88 33.39 43.57
C ILE A 39 8.86 33.97 42.16
N GLU A 40 10.04 34.31 41.60
CA GLU A 40 10.15 34.80 40.22
C GLU A 40 9.59 33.79 39.22
N HIS A 41 9.96 32.52 39.36
CA HIS A 41 9.45 31.46 38.51
C HIS A 41 7.92 31.32 38.58
N TYR A 42 7.34 31.34 39.79
CA TYR A 42 5.87 31.31 39.91
C TYR A 42 5.22 32.58 39.39
N PHE A 43 5.84 33.73 39.57
CA PHE A 43 5.33 34.99 39.05
C PHE A 43 5.27 35.02 37.53
N GLU A 44 6.34 34.57 36.88
CA GLU A 44 6.39 34.43 35.42
C GLU A 44 5.32 33.48 34.91
N TYR A 45 5.21 32.30 35.54
CA TYR A 45 4.20 31.31 35.19
C TYR A 45 2.76 31.84 35.35
N LEU A 46 2.43 32.45 36.49
CA LEU A 46 1.11 32.99 36.75
C LEU A 46 0.79 34.22 35.87
N SER A 47 1.79 35.04 35.58
CA SER A 47 1.66 36.17 34.66
C SER A 47 1.33 35.71 33.26
N GLU A 48 1.99 34.64 32.79
CA GLU A 48 1.72 34.01 31.49
C GLU A 48 0.30 33.43 31.47
N GLN A 49 -0.13 32.71 32.53
CA GLN A 49 -1.49 32.18 32.63
C GLN A 49 -2.53 33.29 32.58
N LYS A 50 -2.36 34.37 33.36
CA LYS A 50 -3.26 35.51 33.33
C LYS A 50 -3.39 36.14 31.95
N THR A 51 -2.27 36.27 31.22
CA THR A 51 -2.30 36.81 29.88
C THR A 51 -2.98 35.85 28.89
N LYS A 52 -2.85 34.53 29.06
CA LYS A 52 -3.62 33.55 28.27
C LYS A 52 -5.10 33.60 28.57
N ASP A 53 -5.50 33.76 29.85
CA ASP A 53 -6.90 33.90 30.23
C ASP A 53 -7.52 35.17 29.61
N GLU A 54 -6.80 36.28 29.61
CA GLU A 54 -7.22 37.51 28.91
C GLU A 54 -7.33 37.31 27.40
N LEU A 55 -6.38 36.60 26.76
CA LEU A 55 -6.41 36.29 25.33
C LEU A 55 -7.68 35.48 24.97
N PHE A 56 -7.97 34.44 25.73
CA PHE A 56 -9.15 33.60 25.46
C PHE A 56 -10.46 34.31 25.79
N SER A 57 -10.49 35.18 26.79
CA SER A 57 -11.64 36.03 27.06
C SER A 57 -11.92 37.02 25.94
N ASP A 58 -10.88 37.63 25.38
CA ASP A 58 -11.01 38.50 24.20
C ASP A 58 -11.42 37.73 22.94
N TRP A 59 -10.93 36.49 22.80
CA TRP A 59 -11.35 35.62 21.72
C TRP A 59 -12.84 35.26 21.83
N ASP A 60 -13.31 34.91 22.99
CA ASP A 60 -14.73 34.66 23.25
C ASP A 60 -15.59 35.89 22.97
N ALA A 61 -15.10 37.09 23.32
CA ALA A 61 -15.76 38.33 22.96
C ALA A 61 -15.78 38.57 21.44
N CYS A 62 -14.69 38.20 20.74
CA CYS A 62 -14.62 38.24 19.28
C CYS A 62 -15.64 37.29 18.65
N LEU A 63 -15.74 36.06 19.15
CA LEU A 63 -16.68 35.05 18.66
C LEU A 63 -18.14 35.49 18.76
N ASN A 64 -18.50 36.18 19.86
CA ASN A 64 -19.87 36.56 20.16
C ASN A 64 -20.22 38.01 19.79
N GLY A 65 -19.25 38.79 19.33
CA GLY A 65 -19.42 40.17 18.88
C GLY A 65 -20.20 40.27 17.58
N LYS A 66 -21.13 41.25 17.48
CA LYS A 66 -21.82 41.50 16.23
C LYS A 66 -20.90 42.21 15.24
N GLY A 67 -21.05 41.85 13.97
CA GLY A 67 -20.19 42.33 12.90
C GLY A 67 -18.84 41.58 12.88
N ILE A 68 -18.80 40.47 12.19
CA ILE A 68 -17.66 39.51 12.14
C ILE A 68 -16.34 40.23 11.85
N ILE A 69 -16.31 41.04 10.76
CA ILE A 69 -15.10 41.75 10.33
C ILE A 69 -14.63 42.72 11.40
N HIS A 70 -15.55 43.46 12.03
CA HIS A 70 -15.20 44.41 13.07
C HIS A 70 -14.63 43.70 14.32
N SER A 71 -15.24 42.61 14.73
CA SER A 71 -14.81 41.84 15.90
C SER A 71 -13.42 41.22 15.69
N ILE A 72 -13.16 40.64 14.49
CA ILE A 72 -11.84 40.10 14.14
C ILE A 72 -10.79 41.21 14.08
N ASN A 73 -11.08 42.34 13.49
CA ASN A 73 -10.15 43.46 13.41
C ASN A 73 -9.80 44.02 14.79
N SER A 74 -10.77 44.12 15.68
CA SER A 74 -10.55 44.57 17.07
C SER A 74 -9.64 43.60 17.82
N PHE A 75 -9.85 42.30 17.65
CA PHE A 75 -9.01 41.25 18.25
C PHE A 75 -7.59 41.32 17.70
N ILE A 76 -7.41 41.41 16.36
CA ILE A 76 -6.10 41.53 15.71
C ILE A 76 -5.37 42.77 16.24
N GLN A 77 -6.03 43.93 16.29
CA GLN A 77 -5.41 45.15 16.74
C GLN A 77 -4.85 45.06 18.16
N LYS A 78 -5.51 44.30 19.03
CA LYS A 78 -5.06 44.11 20.41
C LYS A 78 -3.90 43.12 20.55
N TRP A 79 -3.91 42.05 19.77
CA TRP A 79 -3.01 40.90 19.95
C TRP A 79 -1.93 40.73 18.89
N CYS A 80 -1.89 41.55 17.82
CA CYS A 80 -0.94 41.40 16.69
C CYS A 80 0.54 41.48 17.08
N THR A 81 0.88 42.09 18.21
CA THR A 81 2.27 42.20 18.70
C THR A 81 2.58 41.19 19.80
N SER A 82 1.65 40.32 20.16
CA SER A 82 1.84 39.32 21.22
C SER A 82 2.88 38.28 20.84
N SER A 83 3.75 37.93 21.78
CA SER A 83 4.74 36.85 21.62
C SER A 83 4.19 35.48 22.02
N ILE A 84 2.98 35.41 22.57
CA ILE A 84 2.34 34.17 23.04
C ILE A 84 2.02 33.27 21.84
N PRO A 85 2.41 31.97 21.87
CA PRO A 85 2.15 31.04 20.76
C PRO A 85 0.66 30.91 20.42
N GLU A 86 -0.21 30.88 21.41
CA GLU A 86 -1.66 30.80 21.23
C GLU A 86 -2.22 32.03 20.50
N ALA A 87 -1.70 33.23 20.79
CA ALA A 87 -2.09 34.43 20.06
C ALA A 87 -1.71 34.36 18.59
N LYS A 88 -0.52 33.83 18.25
CA LYS A 88 -0.11 33.63 16.86
C LYS A 88 -1.05 32.65 16.14
N ASN A 89 -1.41 31.55 16.77
CA ASN A 89 -2.33 30.57 16.20
C ASN A 89 -3.72 31.20 15.94
N LEU A 90 -4.22 32.03 16.87
CA LEU A 90 -5.48 32.75 16.67
C LEU A 90 -5.38 33.81 15.56
N MET A 91 -4.22 34.46 15.38
CA MET A 91 -3.99 35.35 14.25
C MET A 91 -4.04 34.62 12.91
N GLU A 92 -3.43 33.44 12.80
CA GLU A 92 -3.50 32.60 11.60
C GLU A 92 -4.95 32.19 11.33
N GLN A 93 -5.72 31.87 12.36
CA GLN A 93 -7.15 31.59 12.22
C GLN A 93 -7.93 32.80 11.72
N CYS A 94 -7.66 33.98 12.26
CA CYS A 94 -8.26 35.23 11.77
C CYS A 94 -8.01 35.44 10.29
N ALA A 95 -6.78 35.19 9.82
CA ALA A 95 -6.44 35.31 8.40
C ALA A 95 -7.25 34.34 7.54
N LYS A 96 -7.36 33.08 7.95
CA LYS A 96 -8.17 32.06 7.26
C LYS A 96 -9.66 32.46 7.22
N LEU A 97 -10.18 33.02 8.31
CA LEU A 97 -11.57 33.49 8.39
C LEU A 97 -11.85 34.67 7.47
N PHE A 98 -10.90 35.60 7.31
CA PHE A 98 -11.05 36.70 6.34
C PHE A 98 -11.13 36.17 4.92
N ASP A 99 -10.27 35.24 4.55
CA ASP A 99 -10.25 34.60 3.23
C ASP A 99 -11.60 33.91 2.93
N LEU A 100 -12.17 33.23 3.89
CA LEU A 100 -13.50 32.62 3.78
C LEU A 100 -14.63 33.63 3.61
N ILE A 101 -14.61 34.72 4.35
CA ILE A 101 -15.66 35.76 4.29
C ILE A 101 -15.63 36.44 2.92
N GLU A 102 -14.46 36.75 2.39
CA GLU A 102 -14.30 37.35 1.08
C GLU A 102 -14.78 36.41 -0.05
N HIS A 103 -14.43 35.13 0.01
CA HIS A 103 -14.76 34.18 -1.06
C HIS A 103 -16.24 33.74 -1.06
N HIS A 104 -16.89 33.71 0.09
CA HIS A 104 -18.26 33.18 0.19
C HIS A 104 -19.35 34.26 0.32
N SER A 105 -18.99 35.56 0.17
CA SER A 105 -19.95 36.69 0.23
C SER A 105 -20.90 36.60 1.46
N ILE A 106 -20.36 36.22 2.63
CA ILE A 106 -21.14 36.06 3.85
C ILE A 106 -21.61 37.43 4.33
N PRO A 107 -22.89 37.62 4.70
CA PRO A 107 -23.36 38.86 5.25
C PRO A 107 -22.72 39.12 6.63
N SER A 108 -21.61 39.85 6.62
CA SER A 108 -20.72 40.01 7.78
C SER A 108 -21.16 41.08 8.78
N GLU A 109 -22.18 41.89 8.44
CA GLU A 109 -22.56 43.03 9.29
C GLU A 109 -23.56 42.68 10.40
N GLU A 110 -24.39 41.66 10.20
CA GLU A 110 -25.48 41.33 11.16
C GLU A 110 -25.19 40.09 12.01
N LEU A 111 -24.30 39.21 11.54
CA LEU A 111 -24.00 37.94 12.19
C LEU A 111 -22.79 38.04 13.11
N SER A 112 -22.81 37.25 14.20
CA SER A 112 -21.61 36.99 14.99
C SER A 112 -20.78 35.83 14.33
N LEU A 113 -19.50 35.80 14.63
CA LEU A 113 -18.62 34.69 14.22
C LEU A 113 -19.12 33.35 14.79
N SER A 114 -19.65 33.34 15.99
CA SER A 114 -20.24 32.17 16.63
C SER A 114 -21.43 31.61 15.85
N GLU A 115 -22.32 32.47 15.34
CA GLU A 115 -23.48 32.07 14.55
C GLU A 115 -23.05 31.53 13.16
N MET A 116 -22.00 32.10 12.57
CA MET A 116 -21.42 31.60 11.32
C MET A 116 -20.84 30.20 11.53
N ILE A 117 -20.01 30.01 12.57
CA ILE A 117 -19.42 28.72 12.90
C ILE A 117 -20.48 27.66 13.19
N GLU A 118 -21.59 28.05 13.85
CA GLU A 118 -22.69 27.11 14.14
C GLU A 118 -23.39 26.62 12.85
N ARG A 119 -23.59 27.51 11.88
CA ARG A 119 -24.15 27.12 10.57
C ARG A 119 -23.21 26.17 9.82
N GLU A 120 -21.92 26.52 9.74
CA GLU A 120 -20.91 25.66 9.11
C GLU A 120 -20.80 24.28 9.80
N TRP A 121 -20.95 24.26 11.14
CA TRP A 121 -20.98 23.00 11.88
C TRP A 121 -22.19 22.14 11.51
N ILE A 122 -23.38 22.74 11.43
CA ILE A 122 -24.60 22.02 11.01
C ILE A 122 -24.40 21.45 9.61
N GLU A 123 -23.93 22.25 8.64
CA GLU A 123 -23.67 21.79 7.28
C GLU A 123 -22.61 20.68 7.23
N THR A 124 -21.55 20.78 8.05
CA THR A 124 -20.52 19.75 8.17
C THR A 124 -21.09 18.44 8.68
N CYS A 125 -21.97 18.50 9.69
CA CYS A 125 -22.65 17.32 10.22
C CYS A 125 -23.65 16.72 9.22
N GLU A 126 -24.35 17.55 8.45
CA GLU A 126 -25.27 17.07 7.39
C GLU A 126 -24.52 16.36 6.26
N LYS A 127 -23.39 16.93 5.79
CA LYS A 127 -22.52 16.29 4.78
C LYS A 127 -21.91 14.99 5.30
N ASN A 128 -21.54 14.97 6.57
CA ASN A 128 -20.95 13.83 7.30
C ASN A 128 -19.83 13.12 6.51
N ASP A 129 -18.98 13.87 5.84
CA ASP A 129 -17.86 13.36 5.08
C ASP A 129 -16.49 13.85 5.64
N ILE A 130 -15.45 13.09 5.36
CA ILE A 130 -14.10 13.35 5.89
C ILE A 130 -13.54 14.70 5.44
N ILE A 131 -13.86 15.16 4.23
CA ILE A 131 -13.36 16.43 3.68
C ILE A 131 -14.02 17.59 4.41
N ALA A 132 -15.33 17.50 4.68
CA ALA A 132 -16.07 18.52 5.42
C ALA A 132 -15.52 18.67 6.85
N TYR A 133 -15.31 17.58 7.58
CA TYR A 133 -14.71 17.64 8.91
C TYR A 133 -13.26 18.13 8.90
N TYR A 134 -12.44 17.71 7.92
CA TYR A 134 -11.09 18.23 7.78
C TYR A 134 -11.08 19.73 7.56
N TYR A 135 -11.90 20.23 6.62
CA TYR A 135 -12.05 21.65 6.34
C TYR A 135 -12.48 22.42 7.58
N PHE A 136 -13.46 21.90 8.32
CA PHE A 136 -13.91 22.52 9.57
C PHE A 136 -12.77 22.60 10.61
N THR A 137 -11.99 21.55 10.79
CA THR A 137 -10.87 21.53 11.75
C THR A 137 -9.76 22.51 11.37
N GLU A 138 -9.52 22.74 10.09
CA GLU A 138 -8.49 23.67 9.60
C GLU A 138 -8.90 25.15 9.77
N HIS A 139 -10.19 25.45 9.64
CA HIS A 139 -10.68 26.83 9.64
C HIS A 139 -11.22 27.29 11.00
N TYR A 140 -11.66 26.38 11.86
CA TYR A 140 -12.32 26.68 13.13
C TYR A 140 -11.66 25.99 14.32
N THR A 141 -10.36 26.25 14.53
CA THR A 141 -9.53 25.54 15.51
C THR A 141 -9.94 25.84 16.96
N TYR A 142 -10.40 27.05 17.24
CA TYR A 142 -10.73 27.52 18.61
C TYR A 142 -12.22 27.90 18.73
N CYS A 143 -13.08 26.90 18.65
CA CYS A 143 -14.52 27.08 18.87
C CYS A 143 -15.08 25.90 19.68
N LYS A 144 -16.33 26.01 20.11
CA LYS A 144 -16.99 24.96 20.93
C LYS A 144 -17.05 23.58 20.26
N TYR A 145 -16.96 23.52 18.94
CA TYR A 145 -17.06 22.28 18.16
C TYR A 145 -15.70 21.69 17.76
N SER A 146 -14.59 22.37 18.03
CA SER A 146 -13.25 21.99 17.54
C SER A 146 -12.85 20.56 17.92
N ASN A 147 -13.09 20.17 19.18
CA ASN A 147 -12.73 18.84 19.66
C ASN A 147 -13.59 17.76 19.00
N GLU A 148 -14.90 17.98 18.91
CA GLU A 148 -15.83 17.03 18.28
C GLU A 148 -15.51 16.86 16.79
N ALA A 149 -15.26 17.96 16.08
CA ALA A 149 -14.86 17.93 14.67
C ALA A 149 -13.57 17.13 14.47
N LYS A 150 -12.57 17.35 15.32
CA LYS A 150 -11.29 16.62 15.27
C LYS A 150 -11.45 15.14 15.55
N GLU A 151 -12.26 14.77 16.53
CA GLU A 151 -12.54 13.35 16.83
C GLU A 151 -13.27 12.67 15.67
N LYS A 152 -14.26 13.33 15.07
CA LYS A 152 -14.98 12.84 13.90
C LYS A 152 -14.05 12.69 12.68
N PHE A 153 -13.24 13.71 12.40
CA PHE A 153 -12.23 13.64 11.34
C PHE A 153 -11.28 12.46 11.51
N LEU A 154 -10.72 12.27 12.72
CA LEU A 154 -9.78 11.18 12.99
C LEU A 154 -10.45 9.80 12.87
N SER A 155 -11.71 9.68 13.31
CA SER A 155 -12.48 8.44 13.14
C SER A 155 -12.70 8.10 11.66
N LEU A 156 -13.18 9.06 10.87
CA LEU A 156 -13.41 8.88 9.44
C LEU A 156 -12.10 8.64 8.67
N LYS A 157 -11.01 9.32 9.06
CA LYS A 157 -9.68 9.08 8.50
C LYS A 157 -9.22 7.64 8.76
N LYS A 158 -9.41 7.15 9.97
CA LYS A 158 -9.10 5.76 10.33
C LYS A 158 -9.93 4.77 9.51
N GLU A 159 -11.23 5.01 9.37
CA GLU A 159 -12.12 4.19 8.56
C GLU A 159 -11.71 4.18 7.09
N LEU A 160 -11.38 5.35 6.51
CA LEU A 160 -10.89 5.48 5.15
C LEU A 160 -9.60 4.67 4.93
N LEU A 161 -8.63 4.78 5.84
CA LEU A 161 -7.36 4.04 5.73
C LEU A 161 -7.57 2.53 5.83
N VAL A 162 -8.44 2.07 6.74
CA VAL A 162 -8.81 0.65 6.84
C VAL A 162 -9.51 0.18 5.56
N ASP A 163 -10.40 1.00 5.01
CA ASP A 163 -11.12 0.66 3.78
C ASP A 163 -10.20 0.62 2.56
N LEU A 164 -9.24 1.53 2.45
CA LEU A 164 -8.20 1.51 1.42
C LEU A 164 -7.37 0.22 1.45
N ILE A 165 -7.06 -0.31 2.65
CA ILE A 165 -6.37 -1.58 2.80
C ILE A 165 -7.24 -2.74 2.37
N ARG A 166 -8.51 -2.76 2.80
CA ARG A 166 -9.44 -3.86 2.55
C ARG A 166 -9.96 -3.90 1.10
N ARG A 167 -10.17 -2.75 0.51
CA ARG A 167 -10.84 -2.59 -0.78
C ARG A 167 -10.13 -1.54 -1.65
N PRO A 168 -8.84 -1.70 -1.93
CA PRO A 168 -8.09 -0.71 -2.70
C PRO A 168 -8.70 -0.46 -4.10
N CYS A 169 -9.40 -1.45 -4.67
CA CYS A 169 -10.03 -1.35 -6.00
C CYS A 169 -11.23 -0.37 -6.09
N TYR A 170 -11.74 0.12 -4.98
CA TYR A 170 -12.84 1.09 -4.98
C TYR A 170 -12.37 2.54 -5.10
N TYR A 171 -11.07 2.78 -5.00
CA TYR A 171 -10.50 4.11 -5.03
C TYR A 171 -9.70 4.31 -6.30
N SER A 172 -10.06 5.33 -7.06
CA SER A 172 -9.30 5.72 -8.24
C SER A 172 -8.04 6.51 -7.84
N ARG A 173 -7.13 6.66 -8.80
CA ARG A 173 -5.97 7.54 -8.64
C ARG A 173 -6.40 8.97 -8.32
N GLU A 174 -7.44 9.45 -9.00
CA GLU A 174 -8.00 10.80 -8.83
C GLU A 174 -8.56 11.00 -7.42
N ASP A 175 -9.28 10.01 -6.86
CA ASP A 175 -9.78 10.06 -5.50
C ASP A 175 -8.65 10.24 -4.49
N MET A 176 -7.59 9.45 -4.64
CA MET A 176 -6.44 9.50 -3.73
C MET A 176 -5.69 10.83 -3.82
N TYR A 177 -5.44 11.32 -5.03
CA TYR A 177 -4.83 12.64 -5.21
C TYR A 177 -5.73 13.76 -4.71
N SER A 178 -7.05 13.61 -4.79
CA SER A 178 -7.99 14.57 -4.20
C SER A 178 -7.85 14.63 -2.68
N TYR A 179 -7.76 13.48 -2.00
CA TYR A 179 -7.55 13.46 -0.55
C TYR A 179 -6.20 14.07 -0.15
N ILE A 180 -5.13 13.78 -0.89
CA ILE A 180 -3.79 14.32 -0.63
C ILE A 180 -3.74 15.83 -0.91
N SER A 181 -4.25 16.27 -2.05
CA SER A 181 -4.23 17.69 -2.45
C SER A 181 -5.06 18.57 -1.51
N LYS A 182 -6.11 18.02 -0.91
CA LYS A 182 -6.92 18.70 0.11
C LYS A 182 -6.33 18.59 1.51
N GLY A 183 -5.23 17.87 1.71
CA GLY A 183 -4.58 17.69 3.00
C GLY A 183 -5.24 16.67 3.93
N VAL A 184 -6.31 16.00 3.50
CA VAL A 184 -7.03 14.97 4.29
C VAL A 184 -6.13 13.78 4.59
N LEU A 185 -5.35 13.35 3.59
CA LEU A 185 -4.33 12.33 3.72
C LEU A 185 -2.95 12.90 3.38
N THR A 186 -1.93 12.33 4.01
CA THR A 186 -0.53 12.55 3.65
C THR A 186 0.04 11.30 2.99
N TYR A 187 1.16 11.43 2.29
CA TYR A 187 1.88 10.25 1.79
C TYR A 187 2.31 9.31 2.92
N ASP A 188 2.65 9.85 4.09
CA ASP A 188 3.01 9.04 5.26
C ASP A 188 1.84 8.22 5.80
N ASP A 189 0.61 8.70 5.69
CA ASP A 189 -0.59 7.94 6.05
C ASP A 189 -0.74 6.70 5.16
N LEU A 190 -0.30 6.78 3.90
CA LEU A 190 -0.42 5.70 2.92
C LEU A 190 0.76 4.72 2.97
N VAL A 191 1.93 5.16 3.38
CA VAL A 191 3.15 4.34 3.50
C VAL A 191 3.28 3.75 4.90
N VAL A 192 2.27 3.04 5.39
CA VAL A 192 2.39 1.97 6.40
C VAL A 192 2.77 2.26 7.82
N LYS A 193 3.27 3.39 8.15
CA LYS A 193 3.59 3.70 9.55
C LYS A 193 2.49 4.54 10.22
N SER A 194 1.32 4.58 9.62
CA SER A 194 0.23 5.36 10.19
C SER A 194 -0.14 4.83 11.57
N LYS A 195 0.06 5.65 12.57
CA LYS A 195 -0.39 5.40 13.94
C LYS A 195 -1.92 5.23 14.05
N VAL A 196 -2.64 5.56 12.97
CA VAL A 196 -4.10 5.40 12.86
C VAL A 196 -4.49 3.94 12.70
N LEU A 197 -3.59 3.09 12.20
CA LEU A 197 -3.79 1.64 12.03
C LEU A 197 -3.27 0.85 13.23
N ASP A 198 -3.56 1.28 14.42
CA ASP A 198 -3.17 0.61 15.68
C ASP A 198 -3.83 -0.76 15.88
N ASP A 199 -4.73 -1.15 14.99
CA ASP A 199 -5.32 -2.48 14.96
C ASP A 199 -4.25 -3.51 14.57
N THR A 200 -3.99 -4.46 15.46
CA THR A 200 -3.01 -5.51 15.27
C THR A 200 -3.25 -6.34 14.00
N ALA A 201 -4.49 -6.42 13.52
CA ALA A 201 -4.85 -7.09 12.27
C ALA A 201 -4.28 -6.41 11.02
N TYR A 202 -3.97 -5.11 11.08
CA TYR A 202 -3.54 -4.32 9.92
C TYR A 202 -2.11 -3.77 10.01
N LYS A 203 -1.44 -3.91 11.15
CA LYS A 203 -0.09 -3.35 11.36
C LYS A 203 0.99 -3.84 10.39
N HIS A 204 0.74 -4.97 9.73
CA HIS A 204 1.63 -5.58 8.76
C HIS A 204 1.21 -5.36 7.30
N ILE A 205 0.07 -4.69 7.07
CA ILE A 205 -0.48 -4.51 5.73
C ILE A 205 -0.14 -3.10 5.23
N LYS A 206 0.63 -3.04 4.16
CA LYS A 206 0.89 -1.80 3.41
C LYS A 206 -0.24 -1.52 2.43
N ILE A 207 -0.50 -0.25 2.16
CA ILE A 207 -1.44 0.16 1.11
C ILE A 207 -0.72 0.12 -0.23
N TYR A 208 -1.29 -0.62 -1.17
CA TYR A 208 -0.76 -0.70 -2.52
C TYR A 208 -1.49 0.25 -3.45
N PRO A 209 -0.75 1.11 -4.13
CA PRO A 209 -1.32 1.99 -5.14
C PRO A 209 -1.53 1.34 -6.52
N SER A 210 -1.50 0.01 -6.60
CA SER A 210 -1.53 -0.75 -7.85
C SER A 210 -2.70 -0.43 -8.78
N LEU A 211 -3.79 0.12 -8.21
CA LEU A 211 -5.00 0.44 -8.97
C LEU A 211 -4.94 1.80 -9.64
N TRP A 212 -3.96 2.62 -9.29
CA TRP A 212 -3.88 4.00 -9.73
C TRP A 212 -2.88 4.20 -10.86
N ALA A 213 -2.11 3.17 -11.17
CA ALA A 213 -1.10 3.22 -12.22
C ALA A 213 -1.71 2.80 -13.56
N GLU A 214 -2.33 3.72 -14.25
CA GLU A 214 -2.69 3.55 -15.66
C GLU A 214 -1.61 4.17 -16.55
N ILE A 215 -0.85 3.34 -17.25
CA ILE A 215 0.13 3.79 -18.23
C ILE A 215 -0.31 3.38 -19.61
N GLY A 216 -0.91 4.33 -20.31
CA GLY A 216 -1.29 4.14 -21.69
C GLY A 216 -2.27 2.97 -21.92
N ARG A 217 -2.45 2.60 -23.18
CA ARG A 217 -3.26 1.45 -23.55
C ARG A 217 -2.40 0.20 -23.59
N LEU A 218 -2.93 -0.93 -23.12
CA LEU A 218 -2.30 -2.23 -23.34
C LEU A 218 -2.07 -2.44 -24.83
N PRO A 219 -0.94 -3.00 -25.22
CA PRO A 219 -0.70 -3.41 -26.61
C PRO A 219 -1.82 -4.33 -27.08
N TYR A 220 -2.20 -4.18 -28.34
CA TYR A 220 -3.27 -4.98 -28.95
C TYR A 220 -2.99 -6.48 -28.78
N SER A 221 -3.96 -7.22 -28.25
CA SER A 221 -3.88 -8.69 -28.22
C SER A 221 -4.31 -9.23 -29.59
N PRO A 222 -3.47 -10.01 -30.27
CA PRO A 222 -3.83 -10.57 -31.55
C PRO A 222 -5.03 -11.52 -31.42
N ILE A 223 -5.83 -11.62 -32.46
CA ILE A 223 -6.97 -12.54 -32.53
C ILE A 223 -6.49 -14.00 -32.41
N GLU A 224 -5.34 -14.30 -33.00
CA GLU A 224 -4.65 -15.58 -32.84
C GLU A 224 -3.49 -15.43 -31.86
N VAL A 225 -3.49 -16.27 -30.82
CA VAL A 225 -2.39 -16.30 -29.86
C VAL A 225 -1.15 -16.91 -30.51
N GLU A 226 -0.04 -16.19 -30.42
CA GLU A 226 1.26 -16.72 -30.86
C GLU A 226 1.61 -17.97 -30.05
N MET A 227 2.08 -19.00 -30.70
CA MET A 227 2.51 -20.22 -30.02
C MET A 227 3.95 -20.10 -29.51
N PRO A 228 4.27 -20.72 -28.35
CA PRO A 228 5.63 -20.88 -27.92
C PRO A 228 6.49 -21.54 -28.99
N LYS A 229 7.75 -21.15 -29.12
CA LYS A 229 8.70 -21.84 -30.03
C LYS A 229 8.86 -23.29 -29.57
N SER A 230 8.91 -24.19 -30.53
CA SER A 230 9.21 -25.61 -30.28
C SER A 230 10.54 -25.77 -29.55
N ASN A 231 10.58 -26.65 -28.57
CA ASN A 231 11.75 -26.91 -27.70
C ASN A 231 12.07 -25.79 -26.67
N ASN A 232 11.29 -24.74 -26.60
CA ASN A 232 11.36 -23.83 -25.45
C ASN A 232 10.84 -24.54 -24.19
N THR A 233 11.20 -23.99 -23.04
CA THR A 233 10.51 -24.28 -21.79
C THR A 233 9.47 -23.20 -21.57
N ASP A 234 8.23 -23.60 -21.39
CA ASP A 234 7.12 -22.69 -21.16
C ASP A 234 7.00 -22.36 -19.69
N VAL A 235 6.99 -21.08 -19.33
CA VAL A 235 6.84 -20.58 -17.95
C VAL A 235 5.43 -20.02 -17.78
N TYR A 236 4.63 -20.67 -16.96
CA TYR A 236 3.25 -20.27 -16.67
C TYR A 236 3.16 -19.59 -15.31
N SER A 237 2.56 -18.42 -15.26
CA SER A 237 2.30 -17.71 -14.00
C SER A 237 0.84 -17.86 -13.60
N PHE A 238 0.58 -18.57 -12.51
CA PHE A 238 -0.73 -18.70 -11.87
C PHE A 238 -0.87 -17.65 -10.77
N GLY A 239 -2.02 -17.03 -10.70
CA GLY A 239 -2.37 -16.06 -9.65
C GLY A 239 -3.82 -15.67 -9.81
N THR A 240 -4.50 -15.40 -8.71
CA THR A 240 -5.92 -14.99 -8.73
C THR A 240 -6.10 -13.59 -9.27
N CYS A 241 -7.32 -13.27 -9.72
CA CYS A 241 -7.67 -11.96 -10.22
C CYS A 241 -7.41 -10.88 -9.17
N GLY A 242 -6.78 -9.79 -9.59
CA GLY A 242 -6.60 -8.56 -8.80
C GLY A 242 -5.67 -8.65 -7.58
N SER A 243 -5.12 -9.81 -7.24
CA SER A 243 -4.44 -10.01 -5.96
C SER A 243 -2.99 -10.47 -6.06
N GLY A 244 -2.69 -11.39 -6.94
CA GLY A 244 -1.44 -12.16 -6.89
C GLY A 244 -0.18 -11.40 -7.30
N GLY A 245 -0.25 -10.17 -7.80
CA GLY A 245 0.94 -9.47 -8.32
C GLY A 245 1.61 -10.14 -9.52
N LYS A 246 0.90 -11.06 -10.19
CA LYS A 246 1.41 -11.88 -11.31
C LYS A 246 1.95 -11.04 -12.47
N THR A 247 1.19 -10.03 -12.91
CA THR A 247 1.61 -9.14 -14.00
C THR A 247 2.80 -8.27 -13.59
N SER A 248 2.83 -7.79 -12.35
CA SER A 248 3.97 -7.03 -11.82
C SER A 248 5.23 -7.89 -11.69
N LEU A 249 5.09 -9.16 -11.30
CA LEU A 249 6.18 -10.13 -11.29
C LEU A 249 6.77 -10.31 -12.70
N LEU A 250 5.91 -10.53 -13.69
CA LEU A 250 6.35 -10.64 -15.07
C LEU A 250 6.99 -9.34 -15.58
N ALA A 251 6.39 -8.19 -15.24
CA ALA A 251 6.92 -6.88 -15.59
C ALA A 251 8.35 -6.69 -15.03
N ALA A 252 8.58 -7.03 -13.76
CA ALA A 252 9.90 -6.96 -13.15
C ALA A 252 10.91 -7.89 -13.84
N ILE A 253 10.52 -9.12 -14.21
CA ILE A 253 11.38 -10.01 -15.00
C ILE A 253 11.72 -9.37 -16.36
N MET A 254 10.74 -8.72 -17.02
CA MET A 254 10.95 -8.12 -18.33
C MET A 254 11.88 -6.89 -18.30
N THR A 255 12.11 -6.26 -17.15
CA THR A 255 13.15 -5.21 -17.06
C THR A 255 14.57 -5.73 -17.21
N LEU A 256 14.78 -7.03 -17.04
CA LEU A 256 16.11 -7.67 -17.05
C LEU A 256 16.62 -8.06 -18.45
N PHE A 257 15.82 -7.90 -19.49
CA PHE A 257 16.32 -8.22 -20.83
C PHE A 257 17.44 -7.22 -21.24
N ASP A 258 18.57 -7.73 -21.65
CA ASP A 258 19.79 -6.97 -21.93
C ASP A 258 20.42 -7.25 -23.29
N ASN A 259 19.80 -8.12 -24.10
CA ASN A 259 20.29 -8.61 -25.39
C ASN A 259 21.66 -9.33 -25.34
N LYS A 260 22.18 -9.61 -24.15
CA LYS A 260 23.43 -10.38 -23.96
C LYS A 260 23.15 -11.72 -23.31
N ASN A 261 22.51 -11.69 -22.14
CA ASN A 261 22.23 -12.87 -21.32
C ASN A 261 20.74 -13.24 -21.28
N PHE A 262 19.89 -12.26 -21.55
CA PHE A 262 18.44 -12.41 -21.65
C PHE A 262 17.96 -11.70 -22.91
N VAL A 263 17.65 -12.47 -23.96
CA VAL A 263 17.29 -11.96 -25.28
C VAL A 263 15.79 -12.10 -25.50
N LEU A 264 15.16 -11.01 -25.90
CA LEU A 264 13.76 -10.96 -26.28
C LEU A 264 13.65 -11.19 -27.81
N HIS A 265 12.86 -12.19 -28.23
CA HIS A 265 12.62 -12.46 -29.62
C HIS A 265 11.50 -11.61 -30.21
N GLU A 266 11.71 -11.01 -31.38
CA GLU A 266 10.69 -10.17 -32.02
C GLU A 266 9.40 -10.95 -32.27
N SER A 267 8.31 -10.43 -31.74
CA SER A 267 6.96 -10.99 -31.76
C SER A 267 5.94 -10.01 -31.18
N TYR A 268 4.68 -10.33 -31.21
CA TYR A 268 3.66 -9.55 -30.48
C TYR A 268 3.96 -9.53 -28.98
N GLY A 269 4.39 -10.66 -28.41
CA GLY A 269 4.81 -10.75 -27.02
C GLY A 269 6.00 -9.85 -26.68
N ALA A 270 6.90 -9.58 -27.64
CA ALA A 270 7.99 -8.64 -27.43
C ALA A 270 7.51 -7.20 -27.24
N GLY A 271 6.49 -6.79 -27.97
CA GLY A 271 5.85 -5.49 -27.76
C GLY A 271 5.24 -5.36 -26.35
N TYR A 272 4.58 -6.42 -25.90
CA TYR A 272 4.02 -6.48 -24.56
C TYR A 272 5.11 -6.49 -23.46
N ALA A 273 6.19 -7.25 -23.64
CA ALA A 273 7.31 -7.28 -22.73
C ALA A 273 7.96 -5.89 -22.56
N ARG A 274 8.17 -5.17 -23.67
CA ARG A 274 8.68 -3.78 -23.63
C ARG A 274 7.73 -2.85 -22.92
N TYR A 275 6.43 -2.98 -23.16
CA TYR A 275 5.41 -2.21 -22.43
C TYR A 275 5.47 -2.45 -20.94
N LEU A 276 5.54 -3.71 -20.48
CA LEU A 276 5.66 -4.07 -19.07
C LEU A 276 6.95 -3.49 -18.46
N SER A 277 8.08 -3.61 -19.17
CA SER A 277 9.36 -3.03 -18.74
C SER A 277 9.30 -1.51 -18.64
N ASP A 278 8.69 -0.84 -19.59
CA ASP A 278 8.48 0.61 -19.60
C ASP A 278 7.65 1.08 -18.40
N CYS A 279 6.61 0.33 -18.03
CA CYS A 279 5.84 0.61 -16.81
C CYS A 279 6.76 0.69 -15.59
N MET A 280 7.61 -0.33 -15.40
CA MET A 280 8.51 -0.39 -14.26
C MET A 280 9.55 0.73 -14.27
N PHE A 281 10.19 1.00 -15.41
CA PHE A 281 11.16 2.09 -15.52
C PHE A 281 10.56 3.50 -15.32
N ARG A 282 9.26 3.64 -15.50
CA ARG A 282 8.53 4.88 -15.19
C ARG A 282 8.00 4.91 -13.75
N ASN A 283 8.43 3.98 -12.92
CA ASN A 283 7.91 3.80 -11.55
C ASN A 283 6.38 3.71 -11.52
N ALA A 284 5.81 2.95 -12.43
CA ALA A 284 4.38 2.75 -12.51
C ALA A 284 4.03 1.27 -12.67
N LEU A 285 2.90 0.89 -12.09
CA LEU A 285 2.44 -0.49 -12.17
C LEU A 285 1.69 -0.75 -13.48
N PRO A 286 1.90 -1.92 -14.10
CA PRO A 286 1.08 -2.32 -15.23
C PRO A 286 -0.38 -2.49 -14.79
N PRO A 287 -1.36 -2.15 -15.64
CA PRO A 287 -2.76 -2.40 -15.36
C PRO A 287 -3.06 -3.90 -15.26
N ALA A 288 -4.22 -4.22 -14.66
CA ALA A 288 -4.69 -5.61 -14.58
C ALA A 288 -4.81 -6.21 -15.98
N THR A 289 -4.41 -7.48 -16.12
CA THR A 289 -4.52 -8.22 -17.39
C THR A 289 -6.00 -8.48 -17.72
N PRO A 290 -6.53 -7.99 -18.86
CA PRO A 290 -7.93 -8.22 -19.23
C PRO A 290 -8.25 -9.72 -19.37
N GLN A 291 -9.49 -10.10 -19.07
CA GLN A 291 -9.94 -11.50 -19.04
C GLN A 291 -9.67 -12.30 -20.34
N SER A 292 -9.79 -11.66 -21.49
CA SER A 292 -9.54 -12.30 -22.80
C SER A 292 -8.06 -12.31 -23.21
N TYR A 293 -7.19 -11.69 -22.40
CA TYR A 293 -5.82 -11.44 -22.81
C TYR A 293 -4.93 -12.65 -22.54
N ILE A 294 -4.23 -13.10 -23.58
CA ILE A 294 -3.20 -14.14 -23.51
C ILE A 294 -2.02 -13.65 -24.34
N GLN A 295 -0.83 -13.64 -23.76
CA GLN A 295 0.41 -13.28 -24.46
C GLN A 295 1.48 -14.35 -24.26
N VAL A 296 2.22 -14.59 -25.29
CA VAL A 296 3.40 -15.48 -25.30
C VAL A 296 4.63 -14.63 -25.58
N ILE A 297 5.53 -14.53 -24.62
CA ILE A 297 6.78 -13.78 -24.73
C ILE A 297 7.91 -14.79 -24.96
N ASN A 298 8.37 -14.89 -26.19
CA ASN A 298 9.46 -15.79 -26.56
C ASN A 298 10.81 -15.14 -26.26
N THR A 299 11.65 -15.83 -25.49
CA THR A 299 12.96 -15.33 -25.04
C THR A 299 14.04 -16.41 -25.16
N SER A 300 15.29 -16.00 -24.96
CA SER A 300 16.41 -16.91 -24.70
C SER A 300 17.17 -16.42 -23.46
N LEU A 301 17.47 -17.34 -22.55
CA LEU A 301 18.29 -17.10 -21.37
C LEU A 301 19.65 -17.78 -21.53
N GLN A 302 20.73 -17.02 -21.32
CA GLN A 302 22.07 -17.55 -21.26
C GLN A 302 22.36 -18.04 -19.84
N SER A 303 22.80 -19.26 -19.74
CA SER A 303 23.46 -19.82 -18.55
C SER A 303 24.98 -19.84 -18.77
N GLU A 304 25.72 -20.36 -17.78
CA GLU A 304 27.19 -20.49 -17.91
C GLU A 304 27.62 -21.30 -19.14
N ASN A 305 26.85 -22.31 -19.55
CA ASN A 305 27.26 -23.29 -20.52
C ASN A 305 26.35 -23.39 -21.78
N ALA A 306 25.20 -22.76 -21.78
CA ALA A 306 24.22 -22.92 -22.86
C ALA A 306 23.21 -21.76 -22.95
N TRP A 307 22.57 -21.69 -24.10
CA TRP A 307 21.38 -20.87 -24.30
C TRP A 307 20.14 -21.74 -24.21
N HIS A 308 19.17 -21.29 -23.40
CA HIS A 308 17.88 -21.95 -23.20
C HIS A 308 16.77 -21.11 -23.81
N GLY A 309 15.96 -21.69 -24.68
CA GLY A 309 14.73 -21.07 -25.15
C GLY A 309 13.66 -21.10 -24.05
N VAL A 310 13.06 -19.95 -23.74
CA VAL A 310 12.02 -19.81 -22.74
C VAL A 310 10.86 -19.00 -23.30
N SER A 311 9.65 -19.46 -23.04
CA SER A 311 8.42 -18.74 -23.40
C SER A 311 7.64 -18.42 -22.13
N PHE A 312 7.58 -17.13 -21.76
CA PHE A 312 6.70 -16.69 -20.67
C PHE A 312 5.28 -16.55 -21.19
N ILE A 313 4.34 -17.16 -20.49
CA ILE A 313 2.93 -17.18 -20.88
C ILE A 313 2.12 -16.42 -19.84
N GLU A 314 1.61 -15.28 -20.25
CA GLU A 314 0.76 -14.40 -19.46
C GLU A 314 -0.70 -14.58 -19.87
N PHE A 315 -1.57 -14.79 -18.88
CA PHE A 315 -3.02 -14.86 -19.03
C PHE A 315 -3.71 -14.28 -17.79
N SER A 316 -4.96 -13.93 -17.92
CA SER A 316 -5.66 -13.25 -16.82
C SER A 316 -5.84 -14.12 -15.57
N GLY A 317 -6.04 -13.48 -14.41
CA GLY A 317 -6.34 -14.17 -13.16
C GLY A 317 -7.66 -14.92 -13.20
N GLU A 318 -8.65 -14.41 -13.95
CA GLU A 318 -9.92 -15.07 -14.19
C GLU A 318 -9.74 -16.40 -14.93
N LYS A 319 -8.87 -16.44 -15.93
CA LYS A 319 -8.54 -17.69 -16.62
C LYS A 319 -7.83 -18.70 -15.70
N ALA A 320 -6.98 -18.21 -14.80
CA ALA A 320 -6.39 -19.07 -13.77
C ALA A 320 -7.46 -19.63 -12.83
N GLN A 321 -8.46 -18.84 -12.50
CA GLN A 321 -9.59 -19.26 -11.66
C GLN A 321 -10.49 -20.26 -12.40
N ASP A 322 -10.83 -20.02 -13.66
CA ASP A 322 -11.59 -20.96 -14.50
C ASP A 322 -10.93 -22.37 -14.47
N ILE A 323 -9.59 -22.45 -14.48
CA ILE A 323 -8.85 -23.70 -14.34
C ILE A 323 -9.13 -24.37 -13.00
N ALA A 324 -9.29 -23.63 -11.92
CA ALA A 324 -9.56 -24.18 -10.58
C ALA A 324 -10.99 -24.72 -10.45
N GLU A 325 -11.95 -24.12 -11.08
CA GLU A 325 -13.39 -24.41 -10.88
C GLU A 325 -13.93 -25.61 -11.68
N ASP A 326 -13.15 -26.14 -12.62
CA ASP A 326 -13.59 -27.26 -13.45
C ASP A 326 -13.36 -28.63 -12.76
N ASP A 327 -14.23 -29.60 -12.97
CA ASP A 327 -14.12 -30.94 -12.40
C ASP A 327 -13.19 -31.87 -13.17
N ASP A 328 -12.82 -31.51 -14.39
CA ASP A 328 -11.94 -32.30 -15.26
C ASP A 328 -10.45 -32.22 -14.82
N PRO A 329 -9.57 -33.12 -15.25
CA PRO A 329 -8.14 -32.99 -15.08
C PRO A 329 -7.62 -31.66 -15.60
N MET A 330 -6.60 -31.11 -14.96
CA MET A 330 -6.06 -29.81 -15.29
C MET A 330 -5.78 -29.70 -16.78
N PHE A 331 -6.23 -28.60 -17.42
CA PHE A 331 -5.98 -28.27 -18.83
C PHE A 331 -6.71 -29.13 -19.90
N VAL A 332 -7.66 -29.94 -19.52
CA VAL A 332 -8.51 -30.70 -20.47
C VAL A 332 -9.83 -29.99 -20.76
N SER A 333 -10.20 -29.06 -19.92
CA SER A 333 -11.52 -28.39 -19.99
C SER A 333 -11.64 -27.36 -21.12
N CYS A 334 -12.81 -27.33 -21.76
CA CYS A 334 -13.17 -26.30 -22.72
C CYS A 334 -13.45 -24.92 -22.13
N ASN A 335 -13.63 -24.82 -20.80
CA ASN A 335 -13.94 -23.57 -20.10
C ASN A 335 -12.78 -22.57 -20.11
N ILE A 336 -11.52 -23.06 -20.13
CA ILE A 336 -10.34 -22.19 -20.21
C ILE A 336 -10.13 -21.56 -21.59
N GLY A 337 -10.92 -21.99 -22.57
CA GLY A 337 -10.85 -21.52 -23.95
C GLY A 337 -9.79 -22.24 -24.81
N PRO A 338 -10.03 -22.32 -26.11
CA PRO A 338 -9.22 -23.14 -27.02
C PRO A 338 -7.76 -22.72 -27.12
N ASN A 339 -7.47 -21.43 -27.00
CA ASN A 339 -6.10 -20.92 -27.10
C ASN A 339 -5.26 -21.31 -25.88
N LEU A 340 -5.75 -21.14 -24.67
CA LEU A 340 -5.02 -21.51 -23.45
C LEU A 340 -4.87 -23.03 -23.37
N MET A 341 -5.92 -23.79 -23.72
CA MET A 341 -5.84 -25.25 -23.79
C MET A 341 -4.79 -25.74 -24.79
N LYS A 342 -4.67 -25.11 -25.96
CA LYS A 342 -3.63 -25.42 -26.96
C LYS A 342 -2.22 -25.13 -26.44
N LEU A 343 -2.05 -24.02 -25.69
CA LEU A 343 -0.78 -23.66 -25.04
C LEU A 343 -0.39 -24.69 -23.98
N MET A 344 -1.31 -25.04 -23.09
CA MET A 344 -1.06 -26.00 -22.01
C MET A 344 -0.75 -27.40 -22.52
N ASN A 345 -1.39 -27.86 -23.60
CA ASN A 345 -1.24 -29.20 -24.14
C ASN A 345 -0.05 -29.37 -25.10
N ASN A 346 0.69 -28.33 -25.45
CA ASN A 346 1.85 -28.46 -26.28
C ASN A 346 2.93 -29.40 -25.70
N THR A 347 3.93 -29.77 -26.52
CA THR A 347 4.97 -30.73 -26.11
C THR A 347 6.14 -30.14 -25.33
N ASN A 348 6.19 -28.83 -25.21
CA ASN A 348 7.25 -28.13 -24.48
C ASN A 348 7.30 -28.52 -23.00
N LYS A 349 8.49 -28.46 -22.41
CA LYS A 349 8.66 -28.57 -20.96
C LYS A 349 8.09 -27.35 -20.28
N LYS A 350 7.76 -27.49 -18.98
CA LYS A 350 6.99 -26.48 -18.25
C LYS A 350 7.62 -26.13 -16.91
N ILE A 351 7.62 -24.84 -16.61
CA ILE A 351 7.88 -24.31 -15.26
C ILE A 351 6.60 -23.65 -14.79
N LEU A 352 6.14 -23.97 -13.59
CA LEU A 352 4.95 -23.38 -13.00
C LEU A 352 5.36 -22.40 -11.90
N LEU A 353 4.88 -21.17 -12.00
CA LEU A 353 5.01 -20.12 -10.98
C LEU A 353 3.65 -19.88 -10.35
N PHE A 354 3.51 -20.17 -9.07
CA PHE A 354 2.30 -19.84 -8.31
C PHE A 354 2.53 -18.55 -7.54
N ALA A 355 2.00 -17.44 -8.04
CA ALA A 355 2.06 -16.14 -7.40
C ALA A 355 0.98 -16.06 -6.30
N ILE A 356 1.40 -16.05 -5.05
CA ILE A 356 0.54 -16.08 -3.87
C ILE A 356 0.76 -14.81 -3.05
N GLU A 357 -0.33 -14.18 -2.64
CA GLU A 357 -0.32 -13.12 -1.64
C GLU A 357 -0.98 -13.62 -0.35
N PRO A 358 -0.25 -13.74 0.77
CA PRO A 358 -0.78 -14.29 2.01
C PRO A 358 -1.94 -13.50 2.63
N SER A 359 -2.06 -12.19 2.34
CA SER A 359 -3.12 -11.34 2.91
C SER A 359 -4.54 -11.65 2.39
N PHE A 360 -4.67 -12.38 1.29
CA PHE A 360 -5.96 -12.75 0.73
C PHE A 360 -6.57 -13.98 1.42
N THR A 361 -6.69 -13.90 2.75
CA THR A 361 -7.44 -14.87 3.53
C THR A 361 -8.92 -14.49 3.61
N LYS A 362 -9.75 -15.47 4.00
CA LYS A 362 -11.22 -15.50 4.04
C LYS A 362 -12.00 -14.22 4.41
N LYS A 363 -11.37 -13.17 4.93
CA LYS A 363 -12.07 -11.99 5.45
C LYS A 363 -11.96 -10.74 4.57
N LEU A 364 -11.07 -10.70 3.60
CA LEU A 364 -10.73 -9.47 2.88
C LEU A 364 -11.50 -9.25 1.56
N PHE A 365 -12.08 -10.31 0.98
CA PHE A 365 -12.82 -10.23 -0.27
C PHE A 365 -14.26 -10.76 -0.14
N SER A 366 -15.12 -10.02 0.54
CA SER A 366 -16.56 -10.33 0.55
C SER A 366 -17.30 -9.80 -0.68
N ARG A 367 -16.63 -9.22 -1.65
CA ARG A 367 -17.21 -8.70 -2.89
C ARG A 367 -16.24 -8.84 -4.06
N SER A 368 -15.77 -10.04 -4.35
CA SER A 368 -15.30 -10.29 -5.70
C SER A 368 -16.51 -10.28 -6.62
N VAL A 369 -16.32 -9.87 -7.87
CA VAL A 369 -17.31 -9.95 -8.95
C VAL A 369 -17.81 -11.39 -9.13
N TYR A 370 -17.19 -12.34 -8.48
CA TYR A 370 -17.49 -13.76 -8.44
C TYR A 370 -18.00 -14.11 -7.04
N ASP A 371 -19.29 -14.14 -6.91
CA ASP A 371 -20.05 -14.48 -5.70
C ASP A 371 -19.96 -15.99 -5.34
N LEU A 372 -18.83 -16.62 -5.65
CA LEU A 372 -18.63 -18.07 -5.45
C LEU A 372 -18.03 -18.41 -4.08
N GLY A 373 -17.71 -17.43 -3.25
CA GLY A 373 -17.20 -17.67 -1.90
C GLY A 373 -15.82 -18.36 -1.81
N LEU A 374 -15.13 -18.51 -2.96
CA LEU A 374 -13.80 -19.11 -3.01
C LEU A 374 -12.73 -18.05 -2.70
N PHE A 375 -11.82 -18.45 -1.84
CA PHE A 375 -10.69 -17.61 -1.44
C PHE A 375 -9.45 -17.96 -2.24
N GLN A 376 -8.43 -17.11 -2.24
CA GLN A 376 -7.19 -17.40 -2.96
C GLN A 376 -6.55 -18.73 -2.49
N SER A 377 -6.62 -19.06 -1.21
CA SER A 377 -6.14 -20.33 -0.69
C SER A 377 -6.93 -21.52 -1.24
N ASP A 378 -8.26 -21.40 -1.34
CA ASP A 378 -9.14 -22.45 -1.86
C ASP A 378 -8.86 -22.67 -3.37
N ILE A 379 -8.67 -21.58 -4.13
CA ILE A 379 -8.31 -21.65 -5.55
C ILE A 379 -6.94 -22.30 -5.74
N ALA A 380 -5.95 -21.94 -4.92
CA ALA A 380 -4.62 -22.55 -4.97
C ALA A 380 -4.68 -24.06 -4.65
N GLU A 381 -5.47 -24.45 -3.67
CA GLU A 381 -5.72 -25.86 -3.35
C GLU A 381 -6.34 -26.61 -4.53
N LEU A 382 -7.34 -26.02 -5.18
CA LEU A 382 -7.95 -26.60 -6.37
C LEU A 382 -6.95 -26.76 -7.53
N TRP A 383 -6.06 -25.78 -7.75
CA TRP A 383 -4.98 -25.93 -8.74
C TRP A 383 -4.08 -27.12 -8.43
N ALA A 384 -3.68 -27.31 -7.18
CA ALA A 384 -2.82 -28.42 -6.78
C ALA A 384 -3.53 -29.78 -6.93
N ILE A 385 -4.78 -29.88 -6.51
CA ILE A 385 -5.59 -31.08 -6.65
C ILE A 385 -5.76 -31.47 -8.12
N ARG A 386 -6.05 -30.52 -9.01
CA ARG A 386 -6.19 -30.77 -10.45
C ARG A 386 -4.89 -31.14 -11.10
N LEU A 387 -3.80 -30.46 -10.74
CA LEU A 387 -2.47 -30.79 -11.21
C LEU A 387 -2.11 -32.25 -10.84
N LYS A 388 -2.42 -32.67 -9.62
CA LYS A 388 -2.18 -34.04 -9.15
C LYS A 388 -2.96 -35.10 -9.97
N LYS A 389 -4.15 -34.73 -10.48
CA LYS A 389 -4.96 -35.60 -11.36
C LYS A 389 -4.38 -35.74 -12.78
N ASP A 390 -3.65 -34.75 -13.28
CA ASP A 390 -3.12 -34.72 -14.64
C ASP A 390 -1.67 -35.26 -14.74
N LYS A 391 -1.55 -36.58 -14.69
CA LYS A 391 -0.24 -37.25 -14.73
C LYS A 391 0.55 -36.96 -16.02
N GLU A 392 -0.12 -36.78 -17.15
CA GLU A 392 0.54 -36.52 -18.44
C GLU A 392 1.10 -35.09 -18.49
N PHE A 393 0.39 -34.13 -17.94
CA PHE A 393 0.90 -32.78 -17.79
C PHE A 393 2.07 -32.74 -16.81
N CYS A 394 1.98 -33.42 -15.66
CA CYS A 394 3.04 -33.49 -14.64
C CYS A 394 4.37 -34.03 -15.22
N LYS A 395 4.36 -34.98 -16.18
CA LYS A 395 5.58 -35.46 -16.84
C LYS A 395 6.32 -34.39 -17.66
N LYS A 396 5.64 -33.30 -18.01
CA LYS A 396 6.24 -32.17 -18.73
C LYS A 396 6.85 -31.15 -17.79
N ILE A 397 6.51 -31.15 -16.52
CA ILE A 397 6.98 -30.17 -15.53
C ILE A 397 8.43 -30.45 -15.17
N VAL A 398 9.25 -29.42 -15.21
CA VAL A 398 10.66 -29.47 -14.80
C VAL A 398 10.91 -28.75 -13.47
N ALA A 399 10.09 -27.74 -13.16
CA ALA A 399 10.16 -27.03 -11.89
C ALA A 399 8.80 -26.45 -11.48
N ILE A 400 8.59 -26.36 -10.17
CA ILE A 400 7.45 -25.67 -9.54
C ILE A 400 8.01 -24.67 -8.53
N LYS A 401 7.58 -23.41 -8.67
CA LYS A 401 7.96 -22.33 -7.77
C LYS A 401 6.71 -21.69 -7.15
N ILE A 402 6.77 -21.46 -5.86
CA ILE A 402 5.75 -20.72 -5.11
C ILE A 402 6.34 -19.35 -4.81
N VAL A 403 5.84 -18.33 -5.49
CA VAL A 403 6.34 -16.96 -5.38
C VAL A 403 5.42 -16.19 -4.42
N ILE A 404 5.94 -15.87 -3.25
CA ILE A 404 5.20 -15.10 -2.26
C ILE A 404 5.37 -13.63 -2.58
N THR A 405 4.35 -13.07 -3.23
CA THR A 405 4.37 -11.66 -3.65
C THR A 405 4.18 -10.71 -2.47
N LYS A 406 4.60 -9.46 -2.65
CA LYS A 406 4.48 -8.41 -1.64
C LYS A 406 5.19 -8.77 -0.32
N LYS A 407 6.38 -9.40 -0.41
CA LYS A 407 7.17 -9.82 0.77
C LYS A 407 7.43 -8.68 1.76
N ASP A 408 7.50 -7.48 1.25
CA ASP A 408 7.72 -6.24 1.99
C ASP A 408 6.59 -5.96 3.00
N ILE A 409 5.33 -6.30 2.68
CA ILE A 409 4.19 -6.17 3.60
C ILE A 409 4.33 -7.15 4.77
N TRP A 410 4.79 -8.37 4.48
CA TRP A 410 4.84 -9.47 5.42
C TRP A 410 6.17 -9.58 6.14
N ASN A 411 7.14 -8.70 5.84
CA ASN A 411 8.51 -8.75 6.36
C ASN A 411 9.15 -10.14 6.19
N ILE A 412 8.97 -10.75 5.01
CA ILE A 412 9.48 -12.07 4.68
C ILE A 412 10.83 -11.91 3.98
N TYR A 413 11.89 -12.43 4.61
CA TYR A 413 13.25 -12.29 4.10
C TYR A 413 13.92 -13.64 3.78
N SER A 414 13.24 -14.77 4.05
CA SER A 414 13.76 -16.09 3.75
C SER A 414 12.65 -17.03 3.27
N SER A 415 13.05 -18.07 2.51
CA SER A 415 12.14 -19.10 2.05
C SER A 415 11.43 -19.82 3.20
N GLN A 416 12.11 -20.05 4.34
CA GLN A 416 11.49 -20.69 5.49
C GLN A 416 10.40 -19.81 6.13
N GLN A 417 10.65 -18.51 6.24
CA GLN A 417 9.61 -17.57 6.71
C GLN A 417 8.42 -17.55 5.74
N ALA A 418 8.69 -17.59 4.44
CA ALA A 418 7.66 -17.64 3.41
C ALA A 418 6.80 -18.91 3.54
N ILE A 419 7.41 -20.08 3.71
CA ILE A 419 6.69 -21.35 3.94
C ILE A 419 5.81 -21.27 5.18
N ASN A 420 6.35 -20.79 6.30
CA ASN A 420 5.58 -20.66 7.54
C ASN A 420 4.39 -19.72 7.34
N THR A 421 4.62 -18.57 6.70
CA THR A 421 3.57 -17.58 6.44
C THR A 421 2.43 -18.14 5.58
N ILE A 422 2.71 -18.86 4.50
CA ILE A 422 1.64 -19.45 3.68
C ILE A 422 0.88 -20.56 4.41
N ILE A 423 1.55 -21.36 5.22
CA ILE A 423 0.91 -22.41 6.03
C ILE A 423 -0.03 -21.78 7.07
N GLU A 424 0.42 -20.76 7.78
CA GLU A 424 -0.37 -20.04 8.79
C GLU A 424 -1.58 -19.31 8.18
N ASN A 425 -1.47 -18.91 6.91
CA ASN A 425 -2.53 -18.22 6.16
C ASN A 425 -3.40 -19.14 5.30
N GLY A 426 -3.46 -20.43 5.61
CA GLY A 426 -4.44 -21.37 5.06
C GLY A 426 -4.01 -22.10 3.79
N TYR A 427 -2.76 -21.94 3.31
CA TYR A 427 -2.25 -22.63 2.11
C TYR A 427 -1.59 -23.98 2.39
N LYS A 428 -1.78 -24.56 3.59
CA LYS A 428 -1.12 -25.81 3.96
C LYS A 428 -1.44 -26.95 2.99
N VAL A 429 -2.72 -27.15 2.66
CA VAL A 429 -3.16 -28.23 1.76
C VAL A 429 -2.58 -28.05 0.36
N PHE A 430 -2.58 -26.81 -0.16
CA PHE A 430 -1.92 -26.47 -1.41
C PHE A 430 -0.44 -26.86 -1.37
N TYR A 431 0.30 -26.39 -0.37
CA TYR A 431 1.73 -26.62 -0.26
C TYR A 431 2.07 -28.13 -0.17
N ASP A 432 1.40 -28.86 0.74
CA ASP A 432 1.61 -30.28 0.91
C ASP A 432 1.30 -31.07 -0.37
N THR A 433 0.23 -30.70 -1.09
CA THR A 433 -0.13 -31.34 -2.37
C THR A 433 0.92 -31.08 -3.46
N ILE A 434 1.47 -29.86 -3.54
CA ILE A 434 2.57 -29.55 -4.49
C ILE A 434 3.82 -30.36 -4.13
N VAL A 435 4.16 -30.50 -2.85
CA VAL A 435 5.27 -31.35 -2.40
C VAL A 435 5.06 -32.79 -2.84
N ASP A 436 3.87 -33.35 -2.64
CA ASP A 436 3.51 -34.71 -3.11
C ASP A 436 3.73 -34.87 -4.61
N ILE A 437 3.28 -33.91 -5.42
CA ILE A 437 3.45 -33.91 -6.89
C ILE A 437 4.94 -33.93 -7.24
N CYS A 438 5.75 -33.10 -6.59
CA CYS A 438 7.18 -33.07 -6.83
C CYS A 438 7.84 -34.43 -6.53
N HIS A 439 7.46 -35.10 -5.44
CA HIS A 439 7.95 -36.42 -5.08
C HIS A 439 7.46 -37.51 -6.06
N GLU A 440 6.17 -37.55 -6.37
CA GLU A 440 5.57 -38.57 -7.25
C GLU A 440 6.15 -38.52 -8.67
N HIS A 441 6.40 -37.34 -9.19
CA HIS A 441 6.87 -37.13 -10.56
C HIS A 441 8.37 -36.83 -10.66
N LYS A 442 9.10 -36.87 -9.55
CA LYS A 442 10.56 -36.59 -9.47
C LYS A 442 10.94 -35.22 -10.05
N ILE A 443 10.10 -34.22 -9.73
CA ILE A 443 10.33 -32.83 -10.13
C ILE A 443 11.33 -32.22 -9.16
N MET A 444 12.32 -31.45 -9.65
CA MET A 444 13.32 -30.75 -8.84
C MET A 444 14.16 -31.70 -7.94
N GLU A 445 14.67 -32.79 -8.48
CA GLU A 445 15.50 -33.75 -7.76
C GLU A 445 16.68 -33.08 -7.03
N TYR A 446 17.28 -32.07 -7.63
CA TYR A 446 18.38 -31.29 -7.03
C TYR A 446 17.96 -30.51 -5.77
N ASN A 447 16.67 -30.27 -5.57
CA ASN A 447 16.08 -29.64 -4.40
C ASN A 447 15.32 -30.63 -3.52
N ASN A 448 15.74 -31.88 -3.49
CA ASN A 448 15.12 -32.97 -2.74
C ASN A 448 13.61 -33.14 -3.02
N PHE A 449 13.20 -32.91 -4.27
CA PHE A 449 11.80 -32.97 -4.72
C PHE A 449 10.88 -31.96 -4.01
N MET A 450 11.41 -30.88 -3.53
CA MET A 450 10.63 -29.82 -2.90
C MET A 450 10.42 -28.65 -3.87
N PRO A 451 9.21 -28.01 -3.88
CA PRO A 451 9.02 -26.79 -4.62
C PRO A 451 9.91 -25.69 -4.05
N GLU A 452 10.40 -24.81 -4.90
CA GLU A 452 11.15 -23.65 -4.42
C GLU A 452 10.17 -22.53 -4.01
N VAL A 453 10.31 -22.02 -2.78
CA VAL A 453 9.49 -20.92 -2.27
C VAL A 453 10.33 -19.64 -2.24
N ILE A 454 9.91 -18.64 -3.01
CA ILE A 454 10.66 -17.41 -3.26
C ILE A 454 9.85 -16.21 -2.76
N PRO A 455 10.32 -15.49 -1.73
CA PRO A 455 9.79 -14.19 -1.37
C PRO A 455 10.06 -13.16 -2.49
N PHE A 456 9.07 -12.34 -2.84
CA PHE A 456 9.15 -11.44 -3.97
C PHE A 456 8.46 -10.09 -3.72
N SER A 457 9.14 -9.01 -4.06
CA SER A 457 8.56 -7.66 -4.18
C SER A 457 9.20 -6.93 -5.36
N ILE A 458 8.59 -5.85 -5.78
CA ILE A 458 9.10 -5.00 -6.87
C ILE A 458 9.54 -3.61 -6.35
N GLY A 459 9.72 -3.46 -5.05
CA GLY A 459 10.15 -2.23 -4.41
C GLY A 459 9.10 -1.62 -3.48
N GLU A 460 9.29 -0.37 -3.11
CA GLU A 460 8.37 0.40 -2.27
C GLU A 460 7.35 1.15 -3.12
N PHE A 461 6.16 1.39 -2.56
CA PHE A 461 5.04 1.99 -3.28
C PHE A 461 4.56 3.28 -2.64
N MET A 462 4.20 4.23 -3.52
CA MET A 462 3.44 5.43 -3.17
C MET A 462 2.17 5.53 -4.02
N PRO A 463 1.19 6.38 -3.66
CA PRO A 463 -0.03 6.52 -4.45
C PRO A 463 0.26 6.78 -5.93
N GLY A 464 -0.26 5.89 -6.79
CA GLY A 464 -0.17 5.99 -8.24
C GLY A 464 1.10 5.46 -8.89
N ASP A 465 2.21 5.34 -8.17
CA ASP A 465 3.50 5.00 -8.75
C ASP A 465 4.28 4.00 -7.88
N VAL A 466 5.16 3.22 -8.51
CA VAL A 466 6.17 2.43 -7.78
C VAL A 466 7.24 3.40 -7.31
N TYR A 467 7.48 3.40 -6.01
CA TYR A 467 8.54 4.21 -5.40
C TYR A 467 9.78 3.34 -5.21
N ASN A 468 10.91 3.74 -5.76
CA ASN A 468 12.14 2.96 -5.74
C ASN A 468 11.95 1.53 -6.28
N PHE A 469 11.63 1.39 -7.57
CA PHE A 469 11.61 0.09 -8.22
C PHE A 469 12.93 -0.64 -7.98
N ASP A 470 12.83 -1.88 -7.48
CA ASP A 470 13.97 -2.77 -7.21
C ASP A 470 13.79 -4.08 -7.97
N ASP A 471 14.75 -4.43 -8.83
CA ASP A 471 14.75 -5.63 -9.64
C ASP A 471 15.46 -6.83 -8.98
N SER A 472 15.95 -6.69 -7.75
CA SER A 472 16.76 -7.70 -7.07
C SER A 472 16.04 -9.05 -6.95
N ASP A 473 14.76 -9.05 -6.58
CA ASP A 473 13.98 -10.28 -6.48
C ASP A 473 13.66 -10.88 -7.85
N ALA A 474 13.49 -10.05 -8.88
CA ALA A 474 13.30 -10.51 -10.23
C ALA A 474 14.58 -11.22 -10.76
N ARG A 475 15.77 -10.72 -10.41
CA ARG A 475 17.05 -11.38 -10.70
C ARG A 475 17.15 -12.74 -10.01
N ILE A 476 16.84 -12.80 -8.72
CA ILE A 476 16.82 -14.06 -7.94
C ILE A 476 15.89 -15.08 -8.60
N LEU A 477 14.68 -14.66 -8.98
CA LEU A 477 13.72 -15.56 -9.64
C LEU A 477 14.21 -16.00 -11.03
N LEU A 478 14.76 -15.09 -11.83
CA LEU A 478 15.30 -15.42 -13.16
C LEU A 478 16.50 -16.37 -13.06
N ASP A 479 17.41 -16.16 -12.11
CA ASP A 479 18.55 -17.04 -11.86
C ASP A 479 18.11 -18.41 -11.35
N SER A 480 17.04 -18.47 -10.56
CA SER A 480 16.41 -19.71 -10.16
C SER A 480 15.85 -20.48 -11.38
N ILE A 481 15.18 -19.80 -12.31
CA ILE A 481 14.71 -20.40 -13.57
C ILE A 481 15.89 -20.91 -14.41
N ARG A 482 16.98 -20.14 -14.52
CA ARG A 482 18.21 -20.58 -15.22
C ARG A 482 18.77 -21.87 -14.64
N ARG A 483 18.89 -21.95 -13.33
CA ARG A 483 19.37 -23.14 -12.61
C ARG A 483 18.50 -24.38 -12.89
N ASP A 484 17.17 -24.23 -12.93
CA ASP A 484 16.28 -25.34 -13.29
C ASP A 484 16.53 -25.85 -14.72
N LEU A 485 16.70 -24.92 -15.65
CA LEU A 485 16.96 -25.26 -17.05
C LEU A 485 18.31 -25.95 -17.21
N ASP A 486 19.35 -25.44 -16.57
CA ASP A 486 20.69 -26.04 -16.59
C ASP A 486 20.66 -27.46 -16.04
N TYR A 487 20.06 -27.67 -14.88
CA TYR A 487 19.93 -29.00 -14.29
C TYR A 487 19.18 -29.98 -15.21
N HIS A 488 18.05 -29.55 -15.74
CA HIS A 488 17.20 -30.38 -16.59
C HIS A 488 17.93 -30.78 -17.90
N TYR A 489 18.55 -29.81 -18.58
CA TYR A 489 19.20 -30.08 -19.87
C TYR A 489 20.56 -30.74 -19.74
N ALA A 490 21.32 -30.49 -18.66
CA ALA A 490 22.56 -31.22 -18.38
C ALA A 490 22.29 -32.72 -18.15
N ASN A 491 21.27 -33.05 -17.39
CA ASN A 491 20.90 -34.46 -17.15
C ASN A 491 20.41 -35.17 -18.40
N GLN A 492 19.67 -34.48 -19.28
CA GLN A 492 19.30 -35.05 -20.58
C GLN A 492 20.54 -35.33 -21.47
N GLY A 493 21.52 -34.44 -21.45
CA GLY A 493 22.80 -34.62 -22.19
C GLY A 493 23.55 -35.86 -21.73
N VAL A 494 23.63 -36.07 -20.42
CA VAL A 494 24.27 -37.26 -19.82
C VAL A 494 23.48 -38.54 -20.15
N MET A 495 22.15 -38.52 -19.98
CA MET A 495 21.29 -39.66 -20.32
C MET A 495 21.35 -40.02 -21.80
N ASN A 496 21.40 -39.03 -22.72
CA ASN A 496 21.55 -39.28 -24.12
C ASN A 496 22.93 -39.85 -24.47
N LYS A 497 24.00 -39.41 -23.81
CA LYS A 497 25.34 -40.02 -23.94
C LYS A 497 25.35 -41.46 -23.44
N LEU A 498 24.76 -41.73 -22.27
CA LEU A 498 24.64 -43.08 -21.73
C LEU A 498 23.80 -43.99 -22.63
N ARG A 499 22.67 -43.54 -23.14
CA ARG A 499 21.87 -44.28 -24.13
C ARG A 499 22.65 -44.64 -25.39
N ARG A 500 23.50 -43.71 -25.88
CA ARG A 500 24.39 -43.98 -27.05
C ARG A 500 25.47 -45.00 -26.71
N ILE A 501 26.06 -44.98 -25.52
CA ILE A 501 27.09 -45.89 -25.07
C ILE A 501 26.53 -47.30 -24.85
N PHE A 502 25.37 -47.40 -24.23
CA PHE A 502 24.77 -48.69 -23.84
C PHE A 502 23.80 -49.23 -24.90
N LYS A 503 23.60 -48.54 -26.06
CA LYS A 503 22.68 -48.95 -27.15
C LYS A 503 21.27 -49.33 -26.60
N MET A 504 20.79 -48.67 -25.56
CA MET A 504 19.43 -48.82 -25.03
C MET A 504 18.40 -48.08 -25.89
#